data_55192e85fb2fde92c14f6814bbd27474
#
_entry.id   55192e85fb2fde92c14f6814bbd27474
#
_cell.length_a   1.000
_cell.length_b   1.000
_cell.length_c   1.000
_cell.angle_alpha   90.00
_cell.angle_beta   90.00
_cell.angle_gamma   90.00
#
_symmetry.space_group_name_H-M   'P 1'
#
loop_
_entity.id
_entity.type
_entity.pdbx_description
1 polymer ?
#
loop_
_entity_poly.entity_id
_entity_poly.type
_entity_poly.pdbx_seq_one_letter_code
_entity_poly.pdbx_strand_id
1 'polypeptide(L)'
;MFLFDDILKGKIIIVGVGNTLRGDDGFGPALIEKLKKNFEEIGDRQYKSIPILIDAGNAPENYAGKIAKKKPDTILIVDAIDLGLKPGEYEIIKRTDMVETGFTTHNMSLSMFIEFLEKETGAEIYILGVQPKNVNLGEEISVSIQNTLDEISRLIFGQLF
;
A
#
# COMPACT_ATOMS: atom_id res chain seq x y z
N MET A 1 13.33 9.24 4.19
CA MET A 1 12.12 8.60 3.62
C MET A 1 12.36 8.28 2.14
N PHE A 2 11.89 7.13 1.70
CA PHE A 2 11.98 6.76 0.28
C PHE A 2 11.01 7.58 -0.56
N LEU A 3 11.38 7.87 -1.80
CA LEU A 3 10.48 8.42 -2.80
C LEU A 3 9.95 7.28 -3.70
N PHE A 4 8.80 7.48 -4.32
CA PHE A 4 8.20 6.42 -5.14
C PHE A 4 9.07 6.04 -6.34
N ASP A 5 9.80 6.96 -6.94
CA ASP A 5 10.73 6.66 -8.03
C ASP A 5 11.92 5.79 -7.58
N ASP A 6 12.28 5.84 -6.29
CA ASP A 6 13.34 4.99 -5.75
C ASP A 6 12.92 3.54 -5.60
N ILE A 7 11.62 3.29 -5.37
CA ILE A 7 11.12 1.96 -4.99
C ILE A 7 10.29 1.25 -6.05
N LEU A 8 9.60 1.99 -6.92
CA LEU A 8 8.70 1.40 -7.92
C LEU A 8 9.48 0.95 -9.17
N LYS A 9 10.12 -0.21 -9.07
CA LYS A 9 11.00 -0.75 -10.11
C LYS A 9 10.66 -2.20 -10.46
N GLY A 10 10.86 -2.55 -11.72
CA GLY A 10 10.62 -3.90 -12.21
C GLY A 10 9.15 -4.27 -12.27
N LYS A 11 8.85 -5.52 -12.00
CA LYS A 11 7.48 -6.02 -11.88
C LYS A 11 6.93 -5.66 -10.51
N ILE A 12 5.96 -4.77 -10.47
CA ILE A 12 5.46 -4.14 -9.25
C ILE A 12 4.08 -4.70 -8.90
N ILE A 13 3.89 -5.06 -7.63
CA ILE A 13 2.57 -5.33 -7.07
C ILE A 13 2.32 -4.33 -5.97
N ILE A 14 1.17 -3.66 -6.01
CA ILE A 14 0.70 -2.75 -4.96
C ILE A 14 -0.51 -3.41 -4.29
N VAL A 15 -0.42 -3.59 -2.98
CA VAL A 15 -1.44 -4.29 -2.18
C VAL A 15 -2.05 -3.31 -1.20
N GLY A 16 -3.35 -3.05 -1.33
CA GLY A 16 -4.09 -2.25 -0.36
C GLY A 16 -4.68 -3.12 0.73
N VAL A 17 -4.36 -2.81 1.97
CA VAL A 17 -4.84 -3.53 3.17
C VAL A 17 -5.69 -2.60 3.99
N GLY A 18 -6.78 -3.10 4.55
CA GLY A 18 -7.63 -2.35 5.47
C GLY A 18 -9.11 -2.69 5.36
N ASN A 19 -9.87 -2.21 6.34
CA ASN A 19 -11.30 -2.41 6.42
C ASN A 19 -12.04 -1.15 6.00
N THR A 20 -12.71 -1.20 4.85
CA THR A 20 -13.45 -0.06 4.29
C THR A 20 -14.67 0.36 5.13
N LEU A 21 -15.09 -0.48 6.08
CA LEU A 21 -16.20 -0.16 6.99
C LEU A 21 -15.75 0.68 8.20
N ARG A 22 -14.45 0.94 8.34
CA ARG A 22 -13.88 1.58 9.53
C ARG A 22 -13.10 2.85 9.18
N GLY A 23 -13.76 3.82 8.58
CA GLY A 23 -13.20 5.13 8.31
C GLY A 23 -11.86 5.08 7.56
N ASP A 24 -10.83 5.70 8.14
CA ASP A 24 -9.51 5.81 7.51
C ASP A 24 -8.76 4.49 7.38
N ASP A 25 -9.22 3.44 8.06
CA ASP A 25 -8.69 2.08 7.85
C ASP A 25 -8.95 1.56 6.44
N GLY A 26 -9.86 2.18 5.71
CA GLY A 26 -10.12 1.92 4.29
C GLY A 26 -9.15 2.57 3.33
N PHE A 27 -8.09 3.24 3.79
CA PHE A 27 -7.15 3.96 2.92
C PHE A 27 -6.51 3.05 1.87
N GLY A 28 -6.00 1.89 2.27
CA GLY A 28 -5.35 0.96 1.35
C GLY A 28 -6.25 0.55 0.19
N PRO A 29 -7.42 -0.03 0.44
CA PRO A 29 -8.40 -0.35 -0.60
C PRO A 29 -8.81 0.86 -1.46
N ALA A 30 -8.99 2.03 -0.84
CA ALA A 30 -9.37 3.25 -1.56
C ALA A 30 -8.28 3.71 -2.54
N LEU A 31 -7.00 3.58 -2.15
CA LEU A 31 -5.88 3.90 -3.04
C LEU A 31 -5.85 2.96 -4.24
N ILE A 32 -6.06 1.68 -4.02
CA ILE A 32 -6.11 0.69 -5.11
C ILE A 32 -7.23 1.04 -6.11
N GLU A 33 -8.41 1.37 -5.61
CA GLU A 33 -9.54 1.76 -6.46
C GLU A 33 -9.22 3.01 -7.28
N LYS A 34 -8.61 4.01 -6.64
CA LYS A 34 -8.21 5.25 -7.30
C LYS A 34 -7.18 5.00 -8.41
N LEU A 35 -6.18 4.19 -8.14
CA LEU A 35 -5.16 3.84 -9.13
C LEU A 35 -5.76 3.06 -10.31
N LYS A 36 -6.66 2.12 -10.04
CA LYS A 36 -7.36 1.38 -11.10
C LYS A 36 -8.09 2.32 -12.04
N LYS A 37 -8.84 3.27 -11.50
CA LYS A 37 -9.55 4.28 -12.29
C LYS A 37 -8.59 5.12 -13.12
N ASN A 38 -7.49 5.56 -12.55
CA ASN A 38 -6.49 6.37 -13.25
C ASN A 38 -5.92 5.62 -14.46
N PHE A 39 -5.60 4.34 -14.31
CA PHE A 39 -5.09 3.53 -15.41
C PHE A 39 -6.14 3.26 -16.48
N GLU A 40 -7.39 3.03 -16.10
CA GLU A 40 -8.51 2.83 -17.04
C GLU A 40 -8.76 4.08 -17.89
N GLU A 41 -8.74 5.26 -17.29
CA GLU A 41 -9.00 6.54 -17.97
C GLU A 41 -7.94 6.86 -19.03
N ILE A 42 -6.71 6.40 -18.84
CA ILE A 42 -5.62 6.67 -19.80
C ILE A 42 -5.64 5.71 -20.99
N GLY A 43 -6.19 4.51 -20.80
CA GLY A 43 -6.31 3.53 -21.88
C GLY A 43 -4.95 3.02 -22.40
N ASP A 44 -4.76 3.01 -23.73
CA ASP A 44 -3.60 2.41 -24.39
C ASP A 44 -2.35 3.28 -24.44
N ARG A 45 -2.25 4.31 -23.62
CA ARG A 45 -1.05 5.14 -23.57
C ARG A 45 0.13 4.34 -23.03
N GLN A 46 1.34 4.74 -23.45
CA GLN A 46 2.55 4.04 -23.02
C GLN A 46 2.86 4.30 -21.55
N TYR A 47 2.97 3.23 -20.81
CA TYR A 47 3.45 3.23 -19.43
C TYR A 47 4.87 2.67 -19.38
N LYS A 48 5.66 3.15 -18.43
CA LYS A 48 6.96 2.51 -18.14
C LYS A 48 6.72 1.09 -17.61
N SER A 49 5.71 0.94 -16.79
CA SER A 49 5.29 -0.34 -16.26
C SER A 49 3.86 -0.20 -15.72
N ILE A 50 3.04 -1.24 -15.87
CA ILE A 50 1.71 -1.27 -15.28
C ILE A 50 1.79 -2.15 -14.04
N PRO A 51 1.56 -1.61 -12.82
CA PRO A 51 1.59 -2.42 -11.63
C PRO A 51 0.37 -3.33 -11.56
N ILE A 52 0.53 -4.46 -10.88
CA ILE A 52 -0.59 -5.31 -10.49
C ILE A 52 -1.17 -4.70 -9.23
N LEU A 53 -2.47 -4.39 -9.24
CA LEU A 53 -3.18 -3.73 -8.16
C LEU A 53 -4.09 -4.74 -7.46
N ILE A 54 -3.91 -4.92 -6.15
CA ILE A 54 -4.66 -5.88 -5.36
C ILE A 54 -5.30 -5.18 -4.17
N ASP A 55 -6.63 -5.24 -4.11
CA ASP A 55 -7.38 -4.90 -2.90
C ASP A 55 -7.47 -6.15 -2.04
N ALA A 56 -6.69 -6.22 -0.99
CA ALA A 56 -6.63 -7.38 -0.10
C ALA A 56 -7.61 -7.29 1.09
N GLY A 57 -8.28 -6.15 1.24
CA GLY A 57 -9.18 -5.93 2.35
C GLY A 57 -8.49 -6.12 3.70
N ASN A 58 -9.16 -6.73 4.65
CA ASN A 58 -8.60 -6.99 5.99
C ASN A 58 -8.06 -8.40 6.17
N ALA A 59 -7.91 -9.14 5.07
CA ALA A 59 -7.37 -10.51 5.07
C ALA A 59 -6.28 -10.67 4.00
N PRO A 60 -5.14 -9.96 4.11
CA PRO A 60 -4.10 -10.00 3.09
C PRO A 60 -3.48 -11.37 2.89
N GLU A 61 -3.49 -12.22 3.92
CA GLU A 61 -2.96 -13.57 3.86
C GLU A 61 -3.64 -14.44 2.80
N ASN A 62 -4.89 -14.12 2.43
CA ASN A 62 -5.62 -14.85 1.39
C ASN A 62 -5.02 -14.62 -0.01
N TYR A 63 -4.21 -13.59 -0.17
CA TYR A 63 -3.60 -13.21 -1.45
C TYR A 63 -2.13 -13.58 -1.55
N ALA A 64 -1.52 -14.02 -0.47
CA ALA A 64 -0.07 -14.24 -0.37
C ALA A 64 0.46 -15.22 -1.42
N GLY A 65 -0.18 -16.38 -1.56
CA GLY A 65 0.22 -17.40 -2.55
C GLY A 65 0.09 -16.90 -3.99
N LYS A 66 -0.96 -16.17 -4.28
CA LYS A 66 -1.21 -15.58 -5.60
C LYS A 66 -0.14 -14.55 -5.97
N ILE A 67 0.25 -13.73 -5.00
CA ILE A 67 1.32 -12.74 -5.19
C ILE A 67 2.65 -13.42 -5.45
N ALA A 68 2.99 -14.43 -4.65
CA ALA A 68 4.24 -15.18 -4.80
C ALA A 68 4.38 -15.83 -6.18
N LYS A 69 3.28 -16.39 -6.71
CA LYS A 69 3.26 -17.01 -8.05
C LYS A 69 3.57 -16.03 -9.17
N LYS A 70 3.30 -14.75 -8.97
CA LYS A 70 3.55 -13.70 -9.98
C LYS A 70 5.02 -13.28 -10.05
N LYS A 71 5.84 -13.72 -9.10
CA LYS A 71 7.28 -13.41 -9.06
C LYS A 71 7.59 -11.92 -9.20
N PRO A 72 7.06 -11.06 -8.31
CA PRO A 72 7.31 -9.62 -8.41
C PRO A 72 8.75 -9.27 -8.05
N ASP A 73 9.22 -8.14 -8.58
CA ASP A 73 10.48 -7.53 -8.18
C ASP A 73 10.28 -6.60 -6.98
N THR A 74 9.14 -5.94 -6.93
CA THR A 74 8.79 -4.98 -5.87
C THR A 74 7.37 -5.21 -5.39
N ILE A 75 7.18 -5.21 -4.07
CA ILE A 75 5.86 -5.25 -3.43
C ILE A 75 5.73 -4.01 -2.55
N LEU A 76 4.69 -3.20 -2.79
CA LEU A 76 4.32 -2.07 -1.95
C LEU A 76 3.02 -2.41 -1.23
N ILE A 77 3.08 -2.52 0.09
CA ILE A 77 1.90 -2.76 0.94
C ILE A 77 1.44 -1.42 1.49
N VAL A 78 0.16 -1.11 1.31
CA VAL A 78 -0.43 0.17 1.72
C VAL A 78 -1.48 -0.08 2.81
N ASP A 79 -1.31 0.57 3.95
CA ASP A 79 -2.21 0.42 5.09
C ASP A 79 -2.27 1.70 5.93
N ALA A 80 -3.39 1.91 6.60
CA ALA A 80 -3.48 2.93 7.64
C ALA A 80 -2.85 2.36 8.91
N ILE A 81 -1.86 3.05 9.46
CA ILE A 81 -1.07 2.56 10.60
C ILE A 81 -0.86 3.71 11.58
N ASP A 82 -1.03 3.43 12.87
CA ASP A 82 -0.69 4.40 13.89
C ASP A 82 0.84 4.52 14.02
N LEU A 83 1.36 5.60 13.48
CA LEU A 83 2.79 5.90 13.43
C LEU A 83 3.19 6.97 14.45
N GLY A 84 2.25 7.45 15.25
CA GLY A 84 2.48 8.58 16.14
C GLY A 84 2.67 9.90 15.39
N LEU A 85 2.21 9.98 14.15
CA LEU A 85 2.29 11.16 13.31
C LEU A 85 0.98 11.96 13.35
N LYS A 86 0.95 13.09 12.66
CA LYS A 86 -0.29 13.83 12.44
C LYS A 86 -1.16 13.11 11.41
N PRO A 87 -2.50 13.15 11.54
CA PRO A 87 -3.38 12.55 10.55
C PRO A 87 -3.07 12.99 9.11
N GLY A 88 -2.92 12.01 8.22
CA GLY A 88 -2.58 12.25 6.82
C GLY A 88 -1.09 12.23 6.52
N GLU A 89 -0.23 12.34 7.51
CA GLU A 89 1.20 12.13 7.31
C GLU A 89 1.46 10.65 7.04
N TYR A 90 2.51 10.35 6.28
CA TYR A 90 2.82 8.96 5.91
C TYR A 90 4.33 8.71 5.86
N GLU A 91 4.69 7.44 5.95
CA GLU A 91 6.06 6.98 5.82
C GLU A 91 6.11 5.75 4.92
N ILE A 92 7.20 5.62 4.17
CA ILE A 92 7.53 4.42 3.41
C ILE A 92 8.71 3.75 4.11
N ILE A 93 8.52 2.50 4.51
CA ILE A 93 9.51 1.74 5.28
C ILE A 93 9.84 0.47 4.51
N LYS A 94 11.13 0.22 4.29
CA LYS A 94 11.60 -1.03 3.70
C LYS A 94 11.51 -2.14 4.73
N ARG A 95 11.07 -3.33 4.32
CA ARG A 95 10.92 -4.49 5.22
C ARG A 95 12.21 -4.76 6.02
N THR A 96 13.37 -4.69 5.38
CA THR A 96 14.65 -4.95 6.04
C THR A 96 15.00 -3.92 7.12
N ASP A 97 14.41 -2.73 7.08
CA ASP A 97 14.67 -1.64 8.03
C ASP A 97 13.65 -1.58 9.17
N MET A 98 12.64 -2.44 9.17
CA MET A 98 11.54 -2.38 10.16
C MET A 98 12.04 -2.53 11.60
N VAL A 99 13.01 -3.38 11.84
CA VAL A 99 13.57 -3.60 13.19
C VAL A 99 14.33 -2.36 13.67
N GLU A 100 15.14 -1.75 12.80
CA GLU A 100 15.96 -0.57 13.13
C GLU A 100 15.12 0.68 13.37
N THR A 101 14.03 0.86 12.61
CA THR A 101 13.14 2.02 12.75
C THR A 101 12.18 1.92 13.93
N GLY A 102 12.13 0.75 14.59
CA GLY A 102 11.15 0.50 15.65
C GLY A 102 9.72 0.36 15.12
N PHE A 103 9.56 0.25 13.81
CA PHE A 103 8.25 0.05 13.20
C PHE A 103 7.71 -1.33 13.57
N THR A 104 6.54 -1.33 14.18
CA THR A 104 5.82 -2.57 14.51
C THR A 104 4.39 -2.47 14.02
N THR A 105 3.86 -3.57 13.51
CA THR A 105 2.44 -3.68 13.24
C THR A 105 1.81 -4.57 14.31
N HIS A 106 0.70 -4.10 14.87
CA HIS A 106 -0.10 -4.89 15.82
C HIS A 106 -1.07 -5.81 15.09
N ASN A 107 -1.15 -5.70 13.77
CA ASN A 107 -1.99 -6.57 12.95
C ASN A 107 -1.25 -7.87 12.66
N MET A 108 -1.67 -8.95 13.30
CA MET A 108 -1.05 -10.27 13.14
C MET A 108 -1.16 -10.79 11.71
N SER A 109 -2.29 -10.60 11.05
CA SER A 109 -2.49 -11.00 9.65
C SER A 109 -1.51 -10.29 8.73
N LEU A 110 -1.26 -9.01 8.94
CA LEU A 110 -0.30 -8.25 8.16
C LEU A 110 1.12 -8.74 8.40
N SER A 111 1.49 -9.00 9.65
CA SER A 111 2.81 -9.54 10.00
C SER A 111 3.06 -10.89 9.34
N MET A 112 2.10 -11.79 9.39
CA MET A 112 2.19 -13.12 8.77
C MET A 112 2.29 -13.01 7.24
N PHE A 113 1.53 -12.11 6.66
CA PHE A 113 1.55 -11.84 5.23
C PHE A 113 2.93 -11.37 4.77
N ILE A 114 3.52 -10.41 5.47
CA ILE A 114 4.87 -9.90 5.17
C ILE A 114 5.92 -11.01 5.30
N GLU A 115 5.88 -11.79 6.37
CA GLU A 115 6.81 -12.91 6.57
C GLU A 115 6.72 -13.93 5.45
N PHE A 116 5.51 -14.30 5.04
CA PHE A 116 5.31 -15.23 3.94
C PHE A 116 5.93 -14.71 2.64
N LEU A 117 5.64 -13.45 2.29
CA LEU A 117 6.19 -12.83 1.08
C LEU A 117 7.71 -12.75 1.12
N GLU A 118 8.28 -12.45 2.26
CA GLU A 118 9.73 -12.40 2.43
C GLU A 118 10.38 -13.76 2.18
N LYS A 119 9.76 -14.84 2.66
CA LYS A 119 10.25 -16.21 2.46
C LYS A 119 10.03 -16.74 1.04
N GLU A 120 8.91 -16.41 0.43
CA GLU A 120 8.47 -17.02 -0.82
C GLU A 120 8.80 -16.20 -2.07
N THR A 121 9.26 -14.97 -1.90
CA THR A 121 9.64 -14.11 -3.02
C THR A 121 11.04 -13.53 -2.81
N GLY A 122 11.70 -13.18 -3.91
CA GLY A 122 12.94 -12.39 -3.85
C GLY A 122 12.67 -10.89 -3.98
N ALA A 123 11.42 -10.46 -3.81
CA ALA A 123 11.02 -9.07 -4.01
C ALA A 123 11.56 -8.14 -2.92
N GLU A 124 11.81 -6.90 -3.30
CA GLU A 124 11.96 -5.81 -2.35
C GLU A 124 10.57 -5.45 -1.81
N ILE A 125 10.40 -5.48 -0.49
CA ILE A 125 9.12 -5.25 0.17
C ILE A 125 9.15 -3.92 0.91
N TYR A 126 8.19 -3.06 0.60
CA TYR A 126 8.00 -1.76 1.25
C TYR A 126 6.60 -1.67 1.84
N ILE A 127 6.49 -0.95 2.95
CA ILE A 127 5.22 -0.64 3.60
C ILE A 127 5.02 0.86 3.55
N LEU A 128 3.91 1.29 2.94
CA LEU A 128 3.44 2.67 3.00
C LEU A 128 2.39 2.74 4.10
N GLY A 129 2.76 3.34 5.22
CA GLY A 129 1.87 3.57 6.35
C GLY A 129 1.36 5.00 6.35
N VAL A 130 0.06 5.18 6.45
CA VAL A 130 -0.58 6.49 6.54
C VAL A 130 -1.23 6.63 7.92
N GLN A 131 -0.91 7.73 8.62
CA GLN A 131 -1.47 8.01 9.94
C GLN A 131 -2.97 8.29 9.83
N PRO A 132 -3.84 7.45 10.40
CA PRO A 132 -5.27 7.69 10.37
C PRO A 132 -5.68 8.76 11.39
N LYS A 133 -6.85 9.37 11.16
CA LYS A 133 -7.53 10.25 12.11
C LYS A 133 -8.62 9.51 12.85
N ASN A 134 -9.42 8.71 12.15
CA ASN A 134 -10.60 8.04 12.70
C ASN A 134 -10.79 6.68 12.02
N VAL A 135 -10.79 5.62 12.82
CA VAL A 135 -10.97 4.23 12.36
C VAL A 135 -12.22 3.59 12.98
N ASN A 136 -13.19 4.39 13.39
CA ASN A 136 -14.43 3.90 13.96
C ASN A 136 -15.35 3.28 12.90
N LEU A 137 -16.08 2.26 13.31
CA LEU A 137 -17.05 1.58 12.43
C LEU A 137 -18.11 2.56 11.95
N GLY A 138 -18.41 2.53 10.65
CA GLY A 138 -19.44 3.36 10.03
C GLY A 138 -18.99 4.75 9.62
N GLU A 139 -17.76 5.15 9.96
CA GLU A 139 -17.20 6.43 9.54
C GLU A 139 -16.67 6.36 8.11
N GLU A 140 -16.67 7.51 7.44
CA GLU A 140 -16.05 7.68 6.14
C GLU A 140 -14.58 8.08 6.28
N ILE A 141 -13.84 8.05 5.18
CA ILE A 141 -12.46 8.54 5.15
C ILE A 141 -12.46 10.04 5.46
N SER A 142 -11.60 10.45 6.41
CA SER A 142 -11.46 11.85 6.81
C SER A 142 -10.92 12.72 5.69
N VAL A 143 -11.22 14.01 5.71
CA VAL A 143 -10.76 14.97 4.68
C VAL A 143 -9.24 15.00 4.56
N SER A 144 -8.51 15.00 5.69
CA SER A 144 -7.04 15.00 5.68
C SER A 144 -6.47 13.74 5.04
N ILE A 145 -7.11 12.60 5.23
CA ILE A 145 -6.70 11.33 4.65
C ILE A 145 -7.09 11.26 3.17
N GLN A 146 -8.25 11.82 2.79
CA GLN A 146 -8.62 11.95 1.37
C GLN A 146 -7.60 12.78 0.60
N ASN A 147 -7.11 13.86 1.18
CA ASN A 147 -6.07 14.69 0.57
C ASN A 147 -4.77 13.91 0.36
N THR A 148 -4.38 13.11 1.34
CA THR A 148 -3.22 12.23 1.23
C THR A 148 -3.42 11.16 0.16
N LEU A 149 -4.62 10.60 0.06
CA LEU A 149 -4.97 9.65 -0.98
C LEU A 149 -4.75 10.25 -2.38
N ASP A 150 -5.24 11.45 -2.59
CA ASP A 150 -5.12 12.15 -3.88
C ASP A 150 -3.65 12.47 -4.19
N GLU A 151 -2.88 12.91 -3.21
CA GLU A 151 -1.46 13.19 -3.36
C GLU A 151 -0.67 11.93 -3.73
N ILE A 152 -0.83 10.86 -2.95
CA ILE A 152 -0.10 9.61 -3.17
C ILE A 152 -0.48 8.99 -4.51
N SER A 153 -1.75 9.00 -4.87
CA SER A 153 -2.18 8.46 -6.18
C SER A 153 -1.52 9.19 -7.34
N ARG A 154 -1.38 10.53 -7.25
CA ARG A 154 -0.69 11.32 -8.27
C ARG A 154 0.80 11.00 -8.34
N LEU A 155 1.46 10.85 -7.18
CA LEU A 155 2.89 10.54 -7.11
C LEU A 155 3.18 9.15 -7.70
N ILE A 156 2.42 8.15 -7.32
CA ILE A 156 2.58 6.78 -7.84
C ILE A 156 2.31 6.77 -9.35
N PHE A 157 1.20 7.35 -9.78
CA PHE A 157 0.80 7.37 -11.18
C PHE A 157 1.85 8.07 -12.04
N GLY A 158 2.38 9.20 -11.57
CA GLY A 158 3.41 9.95 -12.29
C GLY A 158 4.72 9.18 -12.49
N GLN A 159 5.07 8.27 -11.59
CA GLN A 159 6.28 7.45 -11.72
C GLN A 159 6.14 6.32 -12.72
N LEU A 160 4.93 5.88 -12.98
CA LEU A 160 4.63 4.74 -13.85
C LEU A 160 4.28 5.16 -15.28
N PHE A 161 4.23 6.43 -15.49
CA PHE A 161 3.86 7.05 -16.78
C PHE A 161 5.03 7.47 -17.70
#